data_292a962c14a95c7c8f6420cbdb9f6a8f
#
_entry.id   292a962c14a95c7c8f6420cbdb9f6a8f
#
_cell.length_a   1.000
_cell.length_b   1.000
_cell.length_c   1.000
_cell.angle_alpha   90.00
_cell.angle_beta   90.00
_cell.angle_gamma   90.00
#
_symmetry.space_group_name_H-M   'P 1'
#
loop_
_entity.id
_entity.type
_entity.pdbx_description
1 polymer ?
#
loop_
_entity_poly.entity_id
_entity_poly.type
_entity_poly.pdbx_seq_one_letter_code
_entity_poly.pdbx_strand_id
1 'polypeptide(L)'
;MDGADVMSELLTTLSRELGEDAVLGGPDVSDKYAVDVSGENPLKPIAVVLPRSTADVATILRHCSEAGQPVVVQGGLTGLSGGATPQPGELALSLERMSGVESLDRASMTLTALSGTPLQVIQEAAEEAGLLFPLDLGARGTCQLGGLIATNAGGNQVIRFGMIRNLVLGLEAVLADGTVISSMNRMLKNNAGYDLKQLFIGTEGTLGVVTRAVLRLFPRLPGKCTALCALDSFAGVVELLRAVQANIGSSLSAYEVMWASYFDYVIEHVGTLRSPFERTYPLYALIETEGTDTAHDAERFESTLGSALESGVIQDAVIAQSQQDVQSFWAIRDGIAEITSALMPYASLDVSMAVADMPGFLDQVDEKLAARFGPVTNLVFGHVGDNNLHLFITTGREADVDPILDAVYKITGDYQGSVSAEHGIGALKREYLHYSRSSEELELMRRLKRTLDPNGILNGGRVI
;
A
#
# COMPACT_ATOMS: atom_id res chain seq x y z
N MET A 1 -36.72 1.41 21.87
CA MET A 1 -36.95 1.14 20.45
C MET A 1 -36.16 -0.12 20.11
N ASP A 2 -36.68 -0.98 19.30
CA ASP A 2 -35.93 -2.14 18.81
C ASP A 2 -34.81 -1.65 17.87
N GLY A 3 -33.66 -2.33 17.85
CA GLY A 3 -32.53 -1.90 17.03
C GLY A 3 -32.86 -1.76 15.52
N ALA A 4 -33.85 -2.51 15.03
CA ALA A 4 -34.37 -2.40 13.68
C ALA A 4 -35.10 -1.07 13.42
N ASP A 5 -35.84 -0.56 14.42
CA ASP A 5 -36.54 0.72 14.33
C ASP A 5 -35.55 1.90 14.28
N VAL A 6 -34.51 1.86 15.10
CA VAL A 6 -33.43 2.89 15.12
C VAL A 6 -32.71 2.96 13.78
N MET A 7 -32.40 1.78 13.19
CA MET A 7 -31.77 1.70 11.87
C MET A 7 -32.66 2.27 10.76
N SER A 8 -33.93 1.91 10.74
CA SER A 8 -34.88 2.40 9.74
C SER A 8 -35.04 3.92 9.82
N GLU A 9 -35.06 4.48 11.03
CA GLU A 9 -35.12 5.92 11.27
C GLU A 9 -33.86 6.64 10.79
N LEU A 10 -32.66 6.06 11.08
CA LEU A 10 -31.37 6.57 10.62
C LEU A 10 -31.32 6.65 9.10
N LEU A 11 -31.60 5.54 8.39
CA LEU A 11 -31.56 5.49 6.92
C LEU A 11 -32.57 6.46 6.30
N THR A 12 -33.76 6.58 6.87
CA THR A 12 -34.78 7.55 6.43
C THR A 12 -34.29 9.00 6.59
N THR A 13 -33.63 9.29 7.70
CA THR A 13 -33.07 10.62 7.97
C THR A 13 -31.95 10.93 6.99
N LEU A 14 -31.02 9.99 6.77
CA LEU A 14 -29.94 10.16 5.80
C LEU A 14 -30.47 10.34 4.37
N SER A 15 -31.47 9.57 3.95
CA SER A 15 -32.09 9.72 2.64
C SER A 15 -32.74 11.09 2.45
N ARG A 16 -33.39 11.63 3.49
CA ARG A 16 -33.99 12.96 3.45
C ARG A 16 -32.95 14.07 3.35
N GLU A 17 -31.81 13.95 4.06
CA GLU A 17 -30.79 15.03 4.11
C GLU A 17 -29.82 14.98 2.93
N LEU A 18 -29.49 13.77 2.42
CA LEU A 18 -28.50 13.56 1.36
C LEU A 18 -29.12 13.30 -0.02
N GLY A 19 -30.40 12.95 -0.07
CA GLY A 19 -31.12 12.47 -1.26
C GLY A 19 -31.26 10.96 -1.28
N GLU A 20 -32.38 10.47 -1.85
CA GLU A 20 -32.70 9.06 -1.89
C GLU A 20 -31.63 8.19 -2.60
N ASP A 21 -30.98 8.74 -3.63
CA ASP A 21 -29.94 8.06 -4.39
C ASP A 21 -28.58 7.96 -3.64
N ALA A 22 -28.44 8.67 -2.53
CA ALA A 22 -27.26 8.61 -1.69
C ALA A 22 -27.26 7.44 -0.68
N VAL A 23 -28.41 6.76 -0.50
CA VAL A 23 -28.56 5.68 0.48
C VAL A 23 -29.07 4.41 -0.22
N LEU A 24 -28.23 3.38 -0.28
CA LEU A 24 -28.56 2.08 -0.85
C LEU A 24 -28.87 1.10 0.28
N GLY A 25 -30.03 0.46 0.27
CA GLY A 25 -30.42 -0.49 1.29
C GLY A 25 -30.98 -1.79 0.70
N GLY A 26 -30.95 -2.87 1.48
CA GLY A 26 -31.53 -4.16 1.08
C GLY A 26 -31.00 -4.69 -0.26
N PRO A 27 -31.88 -4.94 -1.27
CA PRO A 27 -31.48 -5.50 -2.55
C PRO A 27 -30.61 -4.58 -3.41
N ASP A 28 -30.58 -3.26 -3.13
CA ASP A 28 -29.80 -2.29 -3.89
C ASP A 28 -28.32 -2.30 -3.47
N VAL A 29 -27.98 -2.99 -2.40
CA VAL A 29 -26.57 -3.18 -1.97
C VAL A 29 -25.89 -4.21 -2.87
N SER A 30 -25.04 -3.71 -3.77
CA SER A 30 -24.24 -4.54 -4.68
C SER A 30 -23.19 -5.37 -3.94
N ASP A 31 -22.84 -6.55 -4.50
CA ASP A 31 -21.78 -7.42 -3.99
C ASP A 31 -20.39 -6.75 -3.98
N LYS A 32 -20.16 -5.71 -4.80
CA LYS A 32 -18.90 -4.97 -4.81
C LYS A 32 -18.52 -4.38 -3.46
N TYR A 33 -19.49 -4.08 -2.58
CA TYR A 33 -19.22 -3.49 -1.26
C TYR A 33 -18.97 -4.54 -0.17
N ALA A 34 -19.03 -5.83 -0.51
CA ALA A 34 -19.00 -6.92 0.46
C ALA A 34 -17.58 -7.30 0.92
N VAL A 35 -16.55 -6.98 0.13
CA VAL A 35 -15.15 -7.41 0.41
C VAL A 35 -14.16 -6.56 -0.36
N ASP A 36 -12.96 -6.40 0.19
CA ASP A 36 -11.81 -5.84 -0.52
C ASP A 36 -11.04 -6.94 -1.30
N VAL A 37 -9.89 -6.59 -1.90
CA VAL A 37 -9.09 -7.54 -2.70
C VAL A 37 -8.55 -8.71 -1.89
N SER A 38 -8.51 -8.62 -0.54
CA SER A 38 -8.14 -9.77 0.29
C SER A 38 -9.02 -11.01 0.04
N GLY A 39 -10.26 -10.80 -0.39
CA GLY A 39 -11.22 -11.88 -0.63
C GLY A 39 -11.75 -12.54 0.65
N GLU A 40 -11.27 -12.09 1.82
CA GLU A 40 -11.54 -12.74 3.10
C GLU A 40 -12.86 -12.27 3.73
N ASN A 41 -13.61 -13.23 4.25
CA ASN A 41 -14.82 -13.01 5.03
C ASN A 41 -15.85 -12.06 4.36
N PRO A 42 -16.25 -12.27 3.09
CA PRO A 42 -17.14 -11.38 2.38
C PRO A 42 -18.49 -11.26 3.10
N LEU A 43 -18.89 -10.01 3.39
CA LEU A 43 -20.15 -9.71 4.06
C LEU A 43 -20.75 -8.42 3.51
N LYS A 44 -22.02 -8.47 3.10
CA LYS A 44 -22.72 -7.25 2.69
C LYS A 44 -22.94 -6.32 3.88
N PRO A 45 -22.66 -5.01 3.75
CA PRO A 45 -23.08 -4.06 4.77
C PRO A 45 -24.60 -3.96 4.84
N ILE A 46 -25.13 -3.50 5.96
CA ILE A 46 -26.58 -3.32 6.14
C ILE A 46 -27.18 -2.27 5.19
N ALA A 47 -26.36 -1.27 4.84
CA ALA A 47 -26.66 -0.25 3.84
C ALA A 47 -25.33 0.38 3.35
N VAL A 48 -25.39 1.07 2.21
CA VAL A 48 -24.27 1.86 1.69
C VAL A 48 -24.69 3.32 1.58
N VAL A 49 -23.87 4.23 2.10
CA VAL A 49 -24.10 5.67 1.97
C VAL A 49 -22.99 6.29 1.12
N LEU A 50 -23.40 7.12 0.17
CA LEU A 50 -22.59 7.65 -0.93
C LEU A 50 -22.54 9.20 -0.86
N PRO A 51 -21.71 9.79 0.05
CA PRO A 51 -21.55 11.24 0.15
C PRO A 51 -20.98 11.85 -1.12
N ARG A 52 -21.27 13.12 -1.36
CA ARG A 52 -20.73 13.93 -2.45
C ARG A 52 -19.84 15.07 -1.97
N SER A 53 -19.85 15.35 -0.67
CA SER A 53 -19.13 16.46 -0.06
C SER A 53 -18.65 16.11 1.37
N THR A 54 -17.68 16.89 1.86
CA THR A 54 -17.26 16.82 3.28
C THR A 54 -18.43 17.08 4.23
N ALA A 55 -19.37 17.96 3.86
CA ALA A 55 -20.56 18.23 4.66
C ALA A 55 -21.48 17.00 4.77
N ASP A 56 -21.62 16.23 3.68
CA ASP A 56 -22.39 14.98 3.70
C ASP A 56 -21.74 13.97 4.63
N VAL A 57 -20.39 13.80 4.55
CA VAL A 57 -19.65 12.91 5.45
C VAL A 57 -19.85 13.31 6.92
N ALA A 58 -19.77 14.62 7.20
CA ALA A 58 -20.01 15.13 8.57
C ALA A 58 -21.44 14.84 9.05
N THR A 59 -22.42 14.99 8.19
CA THR A 59 -23.84 14.67 8.49
C THR A 59 -24.01 13.18 8.77
N ILE A 60 -23.46 12.31 7.92
CA ILE A 60 -23.53 10.85 8.08
C ILE A 60 -22.92 10.44 9.42
N LEU A 61 -21.68 10.87 9.69
CA LEU A 61 -20.95 10.44 10.89
C LEU A 61 -21.63 10.96 12.17
N ARG A 62 -22.14 12.18 12.18
CA ARG A 62 -22.90 12.72 13.31
C ARG A 62 -24.11 11.83 13.63
N HIS A 63 -24.94 11.52 12.65
CA HIS A 63 -26.13 10.68 12.85
C HIS A 63 -25.77 9.24 13.24
N CYS A 64 -24.70 8.68 12.62
CA CYS A 64 -24.20 7.36 13.02
C CYS A 64 -23.69 7.35 14.47
N SER A 65 -22.98 8.41 14.87
CA SER A 65 -22.47 8.56 16.24
C SER A 65 -23.61 8.68 17.28
N GLU A 66 -24.62 9.49 16.96
CA GLU A 66 -25.83 9.65 17.82
C GLU A 66 -26.61 8.35 17.95
N ALA A 67 -26.69 7.56 16.88
CA ALA A 67 -27.37 6.27 16.85
C ALA A 67 -26.51 5.11 17.38
N GLY A 68 -25.21 5.32 17.61
CA GLY A 68 -24.26 4.23 17.93
C GLY A 68 -24.07 3.24 16.78
N GLN A 69 -24.27 3.69 15.52
CA GLN A 69 -24.18 2.86 14.33
C GLN A 69 -22.74 2.68 13.86
N PRO A 70 -22.21 1.44 13.84
CA PRO A 70 -20.88 1.16 13.30
C PRO A 70 -20.77 1.45 11.79
N VAL A 71 -19.66 2.00 11.37
CA VAL A 71 -19.39 2.42 9.99
C VAL A 71 -18.07 1.83 9.50
N VAL A 72 -18.08 1.15 8.35
CA VAL A 72 -16.89 0.83 7.59
C VAL A 72 -16.68 1.86 6.49
N VAL A 73 -15.49 2.47 6.44
CA VAL A 73 -15.14 3.43 5.41
C VAL A 73 -14.53 2.70 4.21
N GLN A 74 -15.09 2.95 3.03
CA GLN A 74 -14.68 2.29 1.79
C GLN A 74 -14.17 3.31 0.76
N GLY A 75 -12.98 3.05 0.22
CA GLY A 75 -12.45 3.68 -0.99
C GLY A 75 -12.60 2.76 -2.20
N GLY A 76 -11.49 2.54 -2.94
CA GLY A 76 -11.46 1.68 -4.13
C GLY A 76 -11.51 0.18 -3.88
N LEU A 77 -11.61 -0.27 -2.64
CA LEU A 77 -11.67 -1.69 -2.22
C LEU A 77 -10.46 -2.53 -2.69
N THR A 78 -9.32 -1.91 -2.87
CA THR A 78 -8.06 -2.53 -3.32
C THR A 78 -7.17 -3.00 -2.17
N GLY A 79 -7.64 -2.92 -0.93
CA GLY A 79 -6.90 -3.34 0.27
C GLY A 79 -6.68 -4.85 0.33
N LEU A 80 -5.57 -5.26 0.98
CA LEU A 80 -5.13 -6.66 1.11
C LEU A 80 -5.20 -7.19 2.55
N SER A 81 -5.77 -6.40 3.48
CA SER A 81 -5.78 -6.73 4.91
C SER A 81 -7.20 -6.74 5.52
N GLY A 82 -8.26 -6.77 4.70
CA GLY A 82 -9.64 -6.79 5.17
C GLY A 82 -10.09 -5.49 5.83
N GLY A 83 -9.36 -4.38 5.61
CA GLY A 83 -9.64 -3.08 6.25
C GLY A 83 -10.95 -2.45 5.81
N ALA A 84 -11.36 -2.68 4.56
CA ALA A 84 -12.59 -2.17 3.97
C ALA A 84 -13.72 -3.22 3.86
N THR A 85 -13.47 -4.47 4.25
CA THR A 85 -14.48 -5.53 4.31
C THR A 85 -15.44 -5.27 5.46
N PRO A 86 -16.78 -5.21 5.24
CA PRO A 86 -17.74 -4.98 6.32
C PRO A 86 -17.74 -6.08 7.37
N GLN A 87 -18.03 -5.69 8.61
CA GLN A 87 -18.32 -6.60 9.71
C GLN A 87 -19.83 -6.62 10.02
N PRO A 88 -20.33 -7.60 10.80
CA PRO A 88 -21.76 -7.69 11.10
C PRO A 88 -22.33 -6.41 11.70
N GLY A 89 -23.40 -5.89 11.09
CA GLY A 89 -24.10 -4.70 11.57
C GLY A 89 -23.48 -3.37 11.12
N GLU A 90 -22.45 -3.37 10.29
CA GLU A 90 -21.83 -2.12 9.79
C GLU A 90 -22.60 -1.52 8.60
N LEU A 91 -22.66 -0.19 8.58
CA LEU A 91 -23.03 0.62 7.43
C LEU A 91 -21.74 0.96 6.64
N ALA A 92 -21.75 0.79 5.33
CA ALA A 92 -20.61 1.20 4.50
C ALA A 92 -20.76 2.68 4.08
N LEU A 93 -19.70 3.46 4.35
CA LEU A 93 -19.53 4.82 3.86
C LEU A 93 -18.56 4.77 2.69
N SER A 94 -19.08 4.77 1.45
CA SER A 94 -18.27 4.69 0.25
C SER A 94 -18.01 6.08 -0.32
N LEU A 95 -16.72 6.42 -0.48
CA LEU A 95 -16.27 7.72 -0.96
C LEU A 95 -16.23 7.84 -2.50
N GLU A 96 -16.71 6.84 -3.24
CA GLU A 96 -16.60 6.77 -4.70
C GLU A 96 -17.21 7.95 -5.44
N ARG A 97 -18.22 8.63 -4.85
CA ARG A 97 -18.83 9.83 -5.42
C ARG A 97 -18.08 11.13 -5.10
N MET A 98 -17.14 11.09 -4.18
CA MET A 98 -16.25 12.20 -3.85
C MET A 98 -14.98 12.14 -4.72
N SER A 99 -15.14 12.25 -6.03
CA SER A 99 -14.08 12.09 -7.01
C SER A 99 -13.86 13.33 -7.85
N GLY A 100 -12.61 13.67 -8.13
CA GLY A 100 -12.19 14.74 -8.99
C GLY A 100 -10.99 15.53 -8.45
N VAL A 101 -10.25 16.13 -9.38
CA VAL A 101 -9.20 17.11 -9.09
C VAL A 101 -9.85 18.48 -8.97
N GLU A 102 -9.72 19.11 -7.80
CA GLU A 102 -10.31 20.42 -7.53
C GLU A 102 -9.44 21.57 -8.04
N SER A 103 -8.14 21.45 -7.93
CA SER A 103 -7.19 22.44 -8.41
C SER A 103 -5.80 21.87 -8.61
N LEU A 104 -5.07 22.45 -9.57
CA LEU A 104 -3.65 22.20 -9.78
C LEU A 104 -2.92 23.55 -9.90
N ASP A 105 -1.87 23.71 -9.09
CA ASP A 105 -1.03 24.91 -9.08
C ASP A 105 0.38 24.53 -9.55
N ARG A 106 0.73 24.95 -10.77
CA ARG A 106 2.03 24.69 -11.37
C ARG A 106 3.17 25.43 -10.67
N ALA A 107 2.91 26.63 -10.12
CA ALA A 107 3.93 27.42 -9.47
C ALA A 107 4.35 26.82 -8.13
N SER A 108 3.39 26.32 -7.36
CA SER A 108 3.62 25.64 -6.10
C SER A 108 3.87 24.12 -6.26
N MET A 109 3.68 23.60 -7.48
CA MET A 109 3.71 22.16 -7.78
C MET A 109 2.82 21.37 -6.80
N THR A 110 1.55 21.77 -6.72
CA THR A 110 0.57 21.12 -5.84
C THR A 110 -0.72 20.79 -6.58
N LEU A 111 -1.37 19.71 -6.18
CA LEU A 111 -2.68 19.29 -6.68
C LEU A 111 -3.59 19.04 -5.48
N THR A 112 -4.83 19.53 -5.56
CA THR A 112 -5.87 19.24 -4.57
C THR A 112 -6.90 18.34 -5.19
N ALA A 113 -7.22 17.23 -4.53
CA ALA A 113 -8.20 16.25 -4.99
C ALA A 113 -9.10 15.75 -3.86
N LEU A 114 -10.28 15.29 -4.24
CA LEU A 114 -11.23 14.60 -3.38
C LEU A 114 -10.77 13.16 -3.11
N SER A 115 -11.14 12.61 -1.96
CA SER A 115 -10.65 11.32 -1.46
C SER A 115 -11.06 10.10 -2.29
N GLY A 116 -12.18 10.17 -3.01
CA GLY A 116 -12.64 9.10 -3.93
C GLY A 116 -12.00 9.17 -5.32
N THR A 117 -11.03 10.07 -5.54
CA THR A 117 -10.35 10.19 -6.84
C THR A 117 -9.39 9.03 -7.05
N PRO A 118 -9.50 8.28 -8.16
CA PRO A 118 -8.54 7.24 -8.53
C PRO A 118 -7.12 7.81 -8.69
N LEU A 119 -6.12 7.03 -8.31
CA LEU A 119 -4.71 7.40 -8.43
C LEU A 119 -4.34 7.78 -9.87
N GLN A 120 -4.80 6.99 -10.84
CA GLN A 120 -4.55 7.24 -12.25
C GLN A 120 -5.03 8.63 -12.70
N VAL A 121 -6.21 9.08 -12.26
CA VAL A 121 -6.74 10.42 -12.58
C VAL A 121 -5.83 11.52 -12.04
N ILE A 122 -5.25 11.32 -10.85
CA ILE A 122 -4.29 12.26 -10.24
C ILE A 122 -3.00 12.30 -11.05
N GLN A 123 -2.49 11.14 -11.45
CA GLN A 123 -1.27 11.02 -12.27
C GLN A 123 -1.46 11.68 -13.65
N GLU A 124 -2.57 11.39 -14.34
CA GLU A 124 -2.91 11.98 -15.65
C GLU A 124 -3.03 13.51 -15.55
N ALA A 125 -3.71 14.04 -14.53
CA ALA A 125 -3.82 15.48 -14.32
C ALA A 125 -2.46 16.15 -14.05
N ALA A 126 -1.57 15.50 -13.31
CA ALA A 126 -0.21 15.98 -13.10
C ALA A 126 0.59 15.96 -14.41
N GLU A 127 0.49 14.89 -15.20
CA GLU A 127 1.18 14.73 -16.48
C GLU A 127 0.74 15.77 -17.52
N GLU A 128 -0.55 16.03 -17.65
CA GLU A 128 -1.09 17.10 -18.50
C GLU A 128 -0.54 18.47 -18.13
N ALA A 129 -0.20 18.68 -16.85
CA ALA A 129 0.43 19.90 -16.38
C ALA A 129 1.97 19.92 -16.57
N GLY A 130 2.57 18.84 -17.11
CA GLY A 130 4.02 18.68 -17.25
C GLY A 130 4.73 18.35 -15.92
N LEU A 131 3.97 17.82 -14.95
CA LEU A 131 4.43 17.45 -13.61
C LEU A 131 4.28 15.94 -13.39
N LEU A 132 4.78 15.46 -12.25
CA LEU A 132 4.73 14.06 -11.82
C LEU A 132 4.10 13.98 -10.42
N PHE A 133 3.13 13.06 -10.25
CA PHE A 133 2.77 12.52 -8.95
C PHE A 133 3.39 11.13 -8.82
N PRO A 134 4.40 10.92 -7.97
CA PRO A 134 5.30 9.77 -8.06
C PRO A 134 4.81 8.50 -7.35
N LEU A 135 3.63 8.51 -6.71
CA LEU A 135 3.06 7.28 -6.15
C LEU A 135 2.62 6.37 -7.31
N ASP A 136 3.09 5.13 -7.31
CA ASP A 136 2.72 4.15 -8.34
C ASP A 136 2.45 2.77 -7.73
N LEU A 137 1.25 2.23 -8.04
CA LEU A 137 0.73 0.96 -7.55
C LEU A 137 0.06 0.20 -8.68
N GLY A 138 0.07 -1.13 -8.61
CA GLY A 138 -0.61 -1.99 -9.60
C GLY A 138 -2.10 -1.67 -9.78
N ALA A 139 -2.79 -1.30 -8.71
CA ALA A 139 -4.22 -0.98 -8.70
C ALA A 139 -4.56 0.49 -9.05
N ARG A 140 -3.67 1.23 -9.73
CA ARG A 140 -3.79 2.69 -9.98
C ARG A 140 -5.12 3.14 -10.57
N GLY A 141 -5.77 2.31 -11.38
CA GLY A 141 -7.06 2.62 -12.00
C GLY A 141 -8.26 2.56 -11.06
N THR A 142 -8.12 1.90 -9.91
CA THR A 142 -9.22 1.64 -8.97
C THR A 142 -8.96 2.12 -7.55
N CYS A 143 -7.70 2.09 -7.07
CA CYS A 143 -7.37 2.62 -5.76
C CYS A 143 -7.64 4.12 -5.69
N GLN A 144 -8.20 4.57 -4.58
CA GLN A 144 -8.65 5.95 -4.37
C GLN A 144 -7.77 6.67 -3.35
N LEU A 145 -7.61 7.98 -3.53
CA LEU A 145 -6.75 8.84 -2.70
C LEU A 145 -6.97 8.67 -1.19
N GLY A 146 -8.23 8.64 -0.75
CA GLY A 146 -8.57 8.46 0.67
C GLY A 146 -8.07 7.13 1.23
N GLY A 147 -8.20 6.04 0.47
CA GLY A 147 -7.68 4.72 0.83
C GLY A 147 -6.15 4.71 0.88
N LEU A 148 -5.48 5.30 -0.12
CA LEU A 148 -4.02 5.44 -0.14
C LEU A 148 -3.49 6.19 1.08
N ILE A 149 -4.16 7.29 1.47
CA ILE A 149 -3.82 8.06 2.68
C ILE A 149 -4.08 7.24 3.94
N ALA A 150 -5.23 6.56 4.00
CA ALA A 150 -5.63 5.77 5.16
C ALA A 150 -4.64 4.61 5.46
N THR A 151 -4.09 3.97 4.44
CA THR A 151 -3.11 2.88 4.58
C THR A 151 -1.65 3.38 4.58
N ASN A 152 -1.41 4.68 4.38
CA ASN A 152 -0.07 5.23 4.15
C ASN A 152 0.64 4.47 3.02
N ALA A 153 -0.01 4.36 1.86
CA ALA A 153 0.45 3.55 0.74
C ALA A 153 1.86 3.92 0.27
N GLY A 154 2.64 2.90 -0.03
CA GLY A 154 3.91 2.98 -0.73
C GLY A 154 3.77 2.62 -2.20
N GLY A 155 4.86 2.15 -2.80
CA GLY A 155 4.92 1.67 -4.18
C GLY A 155 6.36 1.61 -4.65
N ASN A 156 6.57 1.33 -5.92
CA ASN A 156 7.90 1.04 -6.47
C ASN A 156 8.92 2.19 -6.34
N GLN A 157 8.46 3.44 -6.10
CA GLN A 157 9.33 4.63 -6.04
C GLN A 157 9.52 5.18 -4.60
N VAL A 158 9.21 4.40 -3.58
CA VAL A 158 9.36 4.81 -2.17
C VAL A 158 10.79 5.19 -1.83
N ILE A 159 11.78 4.47 -2.36
CA ILE A 159 13.20 4.76 -2.14
C ILE A 159 13.58 6.21 -2.50
N ARG A 160 12.87 6.83 -3.43
CA ARG A 160 13.12 8.19 -3.90
C ARG A 160 12.19 9.24 -3.30
N PHE A 161 10.91 8.97 -3.31
CA PHE A 161 9.87 9.96 -3.00
C PHE A 161 9.20 9.74 -1.66
N GLY A 162 9.47 8.60 -1.01
CA GLY A 162 8.79 8.18 0.20
C GLY A 162 7.37 7.67 -0.06
N MET A 163 6.69 7.32 1.00
CA MET A 163 5.29 6.89 1.00
C MET A 163 4.35 8.09 0.84
N ILE A 164 3.04 7.86 0.69
CA ILE A 164 2.03 8.93 0.55
C ILE A 164 2.11 9.98 1.68
N ARG A 165 2.53 9.62 2.89
CA ARG A 165 2.78 10.53 4.02
C ARG A 165 3.72 11.68 3.66
N ASN A 166 4.73 11.40 2.85
CA ASN A 166 5.72 12.39 2.38
C ASN A 166 5.18 13.27 1.23
N LEU A 167 4.11 12.82 0.58
CA LEU A 167 3.50 13.49 -0.57
C LEU A 167 2.29 14.34 -0.19
N VAL A 168 1.67 14.12 0.98
CA VAL A 168 0.53 14.90 1.46
C VAL A 168 1.02 16.15 2.19
N LEU A 169 0.72 17.32 1.64
CA LEU A 169 1.02 18.62 2.25
C LEU A 169 -0.08 19.10 3.20
N GLY A 170 -1.32 18.80 2.86
CA GLY A 170 -2.49 19.14 3.66
C GLY A 170 -3.61 18.14 3.45
N LEU A 171 -4.51 18.02 4.41
CA LEU A 171 -5.71 17.21 4.28
C LEU A 171 -6.89 17.81 5.06
N GLU A 172 -8.07 17.36 4.70
CA GLU A 172 -9.31 17.56 5.41
C GLU A 172 -9.86 16.21 5.84
N ALA A 173 -10.27 16.08 7.10
CA ALA A 173 -10.84 14.87 7.65
C ALA A 173 -12.06 15.16 8.52
N VAL A 174 -12.97 14.21 8.62
CA VAL A 174 -14.15 14.27 9.48
C VAL A 174 -14.01 13.27 10.61
N LEU A 175 -14.16 13.73 11.86
CA LEU A 175 -14.15 12.89 13.06
C LEU A 175 -15.49 12.14 13.23
N ALA A 176 -15.52 11.18 14.12
CA ALA A 176 -16.70 10.35 14.40
C ALA A 176 -17.95 11.15 14.80
N ASP A 177 -17.80 12.29 15.44
CA ASP A 177 -18.89 13.20 15.85
C ASP A 177 -19.35 14.19 14.74
N GLY A 178 -18.77 14.09 13.53
CA GLY A 178 -19.02 14.98 12.42
C GLY A 178 -18.19 16.26 12.42
N THR A 179 -17.27 16.45 13.37
CA THR A 179 -16.36 17.60 13.39
C THR A 179 -15.40 17.54 12.21
N VAL A 180 -15.32 18.64 11.44
CA VAL A 180 -14.41 18.76 10.30
C VAL A 180 -13.09 19.38 10.74
N ILE A 181 -12.02 18.67 10.54
CA ILE A 181 -10.63 19.16 10.72
C ILE A 181 -10.07 19.47 9.34
N SER A 182 -9.86 20.76 9.04
CA SER A 182 -9.32 21.19 7.74
C SER A 182 -7.94 21.80 7.92
N SER A 183 -6.93 21.16 7.36
CA SER A 183 -5.53 21.60 7.37
C SER A 183 -4.97 21.55 5.95
N MET A 184 -5.64 22.24 5.03
CA MET A 184 -5.39 22.23 3.58
C MET A 184 -4.19 23.11 3.19
N ASN A 185 -3.05 22.87 3.84
CA ASN A 185 -1.80 23.60 3.60
C ASN A 185 -1.19 23.25 2.24
N ARG A 186 -0.55 24.23 1.59
CA ARG A 186 0.19 24.05 0.33
C ARG A 186 1.69 24.27 0.50
N MET A 187 2.16 24.42 1.73
CA MET A 187 3.52 24.80 2.06
C MET A 187 4.30 23.59 2.57
N LEU A 188 5.56 23.46 2.14
CA LEU A 188 6.47 22.43 2.68
C LEU A 188 6.89 22.74 4.12
N LYS A 189 6.99 24.03 4.47
CA LYS A 189 7.37 24.44 5.83
C LYS A 189 6.14 24.99 6.54
N ASN A 190 5.68 24.32 7.57
CA ASN A 190 4.61 24.77 8.46
C ASN A 190 4.85 24.22 9.88
N ASN A 191 5.36 25.06 10.77
CA ASN A 191 5.62 24.74 12.18
C ASN A 191 4.61 25.43 13.12
N ALA A 192 3.43 25.80 12.63
CA ALA A 192 2.39 26.46 13.40
C ALA A 192 1.54 25.43 14.18
N GLY A 193 2.08 24.91 15.27
CA GLY A 193 1.42 23.91 16.11
C GLY A 193 1.71 22.47 15.72
N TYR A 194 0.88 21.54 16.19
CA TYR A 194 1.00 20.13 15.85
C TYR A 194 0.60 19.88 14.39
N ASP A 195 1.31 18.98 13.72
CA ASP A 195 0.98 18.55 12.36
C ASP A 195 -0.14 17.51 12.37
N LEU A 196 -1.39 18.00 12.55
CA LEU A 196 -2.56 17.16 12.77
C LEU A 196 -2.88 16.21 11.60
N LYS A 197 -2.46 16.52 10.37
CA LYS A 197 -2.66 15.60 9.25
C LYS A 197 -2.02 14.23 9.49
N GLN A 198 -0.93 14.19 10.26
CA GLN A 198 -0.23 12.95 10.59
C GLN A 198 -1.04 12.00 11.46
N LEU A 199 -2.08 12.50 12.15
CA LEU A 199 -2.99 11.68 12.95
C LEU A 199 -3.97 10.86 12.10
N PHE A 200 -4.10 11.15 10.81
CA PHE A 200 -5.05 10.47 9.93
C PHE A 200 -4.37 9.54 8.92
N ILE A 201 -3.12 9.84 8.56
CA ILE A 201 -2.36 9.07 7.56
C ILE A 201 -1.88 7.74 8.18
N GLY A 202 -2.30 6.61 7.60
CA GLY A 202 -1.94 5.28 8.08
C GLY A 202 -2.79 4.78 9.25
N THR A 203 -3.96 5.38 9.48
CA THR A 203 -4.88 4.94 10.55
C THR A 203 -6.04 4.08 10.05
N GLU A 204 -6.08 3.82 8.76
CA GLU A 204 -7.08 2.97 8.10
C GLU A 204 -8.52 3.37 8.44
N GLY A 205 -8.78 4.70 8.53
CA GLY A 205 -10.09 5.26 8.82
C GLY A 205 -10.55 5.11 10.28
N THR A 206 -9.73 4.58 11.19
CA THR A 206 -10.13 4.36 12.58
C THR A 206 -10.20 5.65 13.41
N LEU A 207 -9.49 6.71 13.03
CA LEU A 207 -9.46 7.99 13.76
C LEU A 207 -10.24 9.12 13.07
N GLY A 208 -10.65 8.93 11.83
CA GLY A 208 -11.42 9.90 11.03
C GLY A 208 -11.43 9.54 9.56
N VAL A 209 -12.31 10.17 8.82
CA VAL A 209 -12.51 9.93 7.38
C VAL A 209 -11.90 11.07 6.59
N VAL A 210 -10.84 10.80 5.83
CA VAL A 210 -10.22 11.79 4.94
C VAL A 210 -11.14 12.08 3.77
N THR A 211 -11.41 13.36 3.50
CA THR A 211 -12.33 13.82 2.44
C THR A 211 -11.64 14.51 1.29
N ARG A 212 -10.51 15.17 1.54
CA ARG A 212 -9.72 15.90 0.54
C ARG A 212 -8.26 15.94 0.94
N ALA A 213 -7.37 16.06 -0.03
CA ALA A 213 -5.95 16.28 0.26
C ALA A 213 -5.28 17.22 -0.75
N VAL A 214 -4.23 17.89 -0.28
CA VAL A 214 -3.26 18.63 -1.08
C VAL A 214 -2.02 17.75 -1.25
N LEU A 215 -1.70 17.44 -2.49
CA LEU A 215 -0.60 16.59 -2.90
C LEU A 215 0.57 17.41 -3.42
N ARG A 216 1.77 17.00 -3.07
CA ARG A 216 3.01 17.52 -3.64
C ARG A 216 3.28 16.87 -4.98
N LEU A 217 3.56 17.70 -5.99
CA LEU A 217 3.99 17.27 -7.31
C LEU A 217 5.49 17.55 -7.49
N PHE A 218 6.05 16.90 -8.50
CA PHE A 218 7.47 17.02 -8.87
C PHE A 218 7.58 17.36 -10.35
N PRO A 219 8.74 17.92 -10.80
CA PRO A 219 9.02 18.03 -12.22
C PRO A 219 9.07 16.65 -12.87
N ARG A 220 8.58 16.55 -14.11
CA ARG A 220 8.72 15.32 -14.89
C ARG A 220 10.18 15.08 -15.25
N LEU A 221 10.61 13.83 -15.16
CA LEU A 221 11.98 13.41 -15.41
C LEU A 221 12.02 12.56 -16.70
N PRO A 222 12.59 13.06 -17.80
CA PRO A 222 12.56 12.38 -19.09
C PRO A 222 13.60 11.26 -19.23
N GLY A 223 14.69 11.32 -18.46
CA GLY A 223 15.77 10.33 -18.51
C GLY A 223 15.45 9.13 -17.63
N LYS A 224 15.01 8.01 -18.24
CA LYS A 224 14.74 6.78 -17.53
C LYS A 224 15.70 5.69 -18.02
N CYS A 225 16.37 5.00 -17.07
CA CYS A 225 17.19 3.84 -17.34
C CYS A 225 16.73 2.69 -16.46
N THR A 226 16.66 1.50 -17.04
CA THR A 226 16.23 0.29 -16.32
C THR A 226 17.18 -0.85 -16.66
N ALA A 227 17.59 -1.62 -15.65
CA ALA A 227 18.42 -2.81 -15.84
C ALA A 227 17.96 -3.95 -14.93
N LEU A 228 18.16 -5.16 -15.36
CA LEU A 228 18.07 -6.35 -14.55
C LEU A 228 19.48 -6.92 -14.37
N CYS A 229 19.91 -7.05 -13.11
CA CYS A 229 21.24 -7.53 -12.70
C CYS A 229 21.11 -8.88 -12.02
N ALA A 230 22.07 -9.78 -12.26
CA ALA A 230 22.15 -11.08 -11.62
C ALA A 230 23.29 -11.12 -10.59
N LEU A 231 23.03 -11.71 -9.42
CA LEU A 231 23.95 -11.70 -8.26
C LEU A 231 24.04 -13.09 -7.62
N ASP A 232 25.20 -13.37 -7.04
CA ASP A 232 25.48 -14.64 -6.35
C ASP A 232 25.18 -14.60 -4.85
N SER A 233 25.04 -13.40 -4.26
CA SER A 233 24.87 -13.26 -2.82
C SER A 233 24.10 -12.00 -2.42
N PHE A 234 23.45 -12.05 -1.25
CA PHE A 234 22.79 -10.88 -0.68
C PHE A 234 23.77 -9.75 -0.30
N ALA A 235 25.02 -10.11 0.06
CA ALA A 235 26.06 -9.12 0.27
C ALA A 235 26.33 -8.30 -1.01
N GLY A 236 26.33 -8.97 -2.18
CA GLY A 236 26.40 -8.30 -3.49
C GLY A 236 25.20 -7.38 -3.75
N VAL A 237 23.98 -7.76 -3.34
CA VAL A 237 22.78 -6.91 -3.45
C VAL A 237 22.98 -5.60 -2.66
N VAL A 238 23.47 -5.68 -1.43
CA VAL A 238 23.72 -4.49 -0.59
C VAL A 238 24.86 -3.64 -1.15
N GLU A 239 25.92 -4.26 -1.66
CA GLU A 239 27.05 -3.54 -2.26
C GLU A 239 26.64 -2.84 -3.55
N LEU A 240 25.86 -3.49 -4.41
CA LEU A 240 25.27 -2.90 -5.61
C LEU A 240 24.38 -1.71 -5.27
N LEU A 241 23.47 -1.84 -4.28
CA LEU A 241 22.62 -0.75 -3.82
C LEU A 241 23.46 0.47 -3.39
N ARG A 242 24.53 0.24 -2.60
CA ARG A 242 25.43 1.32 -2.15
C ARG A 242 26.18 1.96 -3.33
N ALA A 243 26.64 1.16 -4.28
CA ALA A 243 27.33 1.68 -5.46
C ALA A 243 26.40 2.56 -6.31
N VAL A 244 25.17 2.10 -6.52
CA VAL A 244 24.14 2.85 -7.25
C VAL A 244 23.78 4.14 -6.51
N GLN A 245 23.54 4.09 -5.19
CA GLN A 245 23.26 5.28 -4.39
C GLN A 245 24.42 6.28 -4.39
N ALA A 246 25.66 5.81 -4.32
CA ALA A 246 26.83 6.68 -4.31
C ALA A 246 27.08 7.37 -5.66
N ASN A 247 26.88 6.66 -6.77
CA ASN A 247 27.18 7.16 -8.10
C ASN A 247 26.00 7.87 -8.78
N ILE A 248 24.76 7.43 -8.53
CA ILE A 248 23.53 7.91 -9.18
C ILE A 248 22.74 8.85 -8.26
N GLY A 249 22.87 8.66 -6.95
CA GLY A 249 22.25 9.53 -5.94
C GLY A 249 20.72 9.54 -6.01
N SER A 250 20.15 10.74 -5.99
CA SER A 250 18.70 10.94 -5.97
C SER A 250 17.97 10.56 -7.26
N SER A 251 18.69 10.11 -8.31
CA SER A 251 18.05 9.61 -9.53
C SER A 251 17.60 8.15 -9.42
N LEU A 252 18.07 7.39 -8.41
CA LEU A 252 17.55 6.03 -8.14
C LEU A 252 16.08 6.10 -7.78
N SER A 253 15.23 5.50 -8.60
CA SER A 253 13.76 5.51 -8.43
C SER A 253 13.19 4.17 -7.97
N ALA A 254 13.81 3.03 -8.33
CA ALA A 254 13.42 1.72 -7.83
C ALA A 254 14.63 0.80 -7.67
N TYR A 255 14.57 -0.06 -6.65
CA TYR A 255 15.55 -1.11 -6.38
C TYR A 255 14.83 -2.36 -5.84
N GLU A 256 14.48 -3.26 -6.75
CA GLU A 256 13.70 -4.45 -6.49
C GLU A 256 14.61 -5.68 -6.47
N VAL A 257 14.40 -6.59 -5.55
CA VAL A 257 15.18 -7.83 -5.49
C VAL A 257 14.25 -9.03 -5.57
N MET A 258 14.61 -10.00 -6.39
CA MET A 258 13.92 -11.27 -6.57
C MET A 258 14.89 -12.40 -6.24
N TRP A 259 14.48 -13.32 -5.37
CA TRP A 259 15.20 -14.56 -5.15
C TRP A 259 14.92 -15.55 -6.28
N ALA A 260 15.84 -16.48 -6.53
CA ALA A 260 15.68 -17.52 -7.55
C ALA A 260 14.34 -18.26 -7.39
N SER A 261 13.93 -18.54 -6.14
CA SER A 261 12.64 -19.20 -5.87
C SER A 261 11.46 -18.50 -6.50
N TYR A 262 11.44 -17.16 -6.48
CA TYR A 262 10.41 -16.34 -7.11
C TYR A 262 10.63 -16.21 -8.61
N PHE A 263 11.82 -15.80 -9.03
CA PHE A 263 12.15 -15.52 -10.41
C PHE A 263 11.91 -16.71 -11.33
N ASP A 264 12.47 -17.87 -10.95
CA ASP A 264 12.36 -19.10 -11.74
C ASP A 264 10.89 -19.58 -11.77
N TYR A 265 10.17 -19.47 -10.65
CA TYR A 265 8.75 -19.84 -10.58
C TYR A 265 7.90 -19.00 -11.51
N VAL A 266 8.10 -17.67 -11.55
CA VAL A 266 7.39 -16.78 -12.46
C VAL A 266 7.69 -17.11 -13.93
N ILE A 267 8.98 -17.30 -14.28
CA ILE A 267 9.38 -17.67 -15.65
C ILE A 267 8.78 -19.01 -16.08
N GLU A 268 8.67 -19.97 -15.18
CA GLU A 268 8.11 -21.29 -15.47
C GLU A 268 6.58 -21.24 -15.68
N HIS A 269 5.87 -20.47 -14.85
CA HIS A 269 4.39 -20.51 -14.80
C HIS A 269 3.71 -19.43 -15.65
N VAL A 270 4.40 -18.31 -15.93
CA VAL A 270 3.87 -17.26 -16.82
C VAL A 270 4.40 -17.48 -18.24
N GLY A 271 3.62 -18.17 -19.05
CA GLY A 271 4.05 -18.67 -20.37
C GLY A 271 4.52 -17.62 -21.38
N THR A 272 4.23 -16.33 -21.16
CA THR A 272 4.62 -15.19 -21.99
C THR A 272 5.98 -14.60 -21.60
N LEU A 273 6.45 -14.84 -20.37
CA LEU A 273 7.72 -14.30 -19.87
C LEU A 273 8.92 -15.19 -20.23
N ARG A 274 10.06 -14.56 -20.37
CA ARG A 274 11.33 -15.23 -20.63
C ARG A 274 12.43 -14.59 -19.80
N SER A 275 13.33 -15.41 -19.26
CA SER A 275 14.55 -14.91 -18.62
C SER A 275 15.43 -14.22 -19.66
N PRO A 276 15.93 -13.01 -19.39
CA PRO A 276 16.91 -12.38 -20.25
C PRO A 276 18.34 -12.94 -20.06
N PHE A 277 18.53 -13.86 -19.10
CA PHE A 277 19.82 -14.49 -18.78
C PHE A 277 19.89 -15.91 -19.35
N GLU A 278 21.10 -16.32 -19.76
CA GLU A 278 21.34 -17.67 -20.29
C GLU A 278 21.38 -18.74 -19.20
N ARG A 279 21.65 -18.37 -17.96
CA ARG A 279 21.69 -19.28 -16.80
C ARG A 279 20.92 -18.71 -15.62
N THR A 280 20.66 -19.53 -14.62
CA THR A 280 20.03 -19.12 -13.36
C THR A 280 21.06 -18.58 -12.37
N TYR A 281 20.61 -17.68 -11.49
CA TYR A 281 21.40 -17.07 -10.43
C TYR A 281 20.59 -17.05 -9.14
N PRO A 282 21.24 -17.01 -7.95
CA PRO A 282 20.56 -16.98 -6.67
C PRO A 282 19.66 -15.76 -6.46
N LEU A 283 20.03 -14.61 -7.04
CA LEU A 283 19.37 -13.33 -6.82
C LEU A 283 19.37 -12.47 -8.10
N TYR A 284 18.32 -11.69 -8.24
CA TYR A 284 18.16 -10.73 -9.33
C TYR A 284 17.75 -9.38 -8.77
N ALA A 285 18.39 -8.30 -9.25
CA ALA A 285 18.05 -6.92 -8.88
C ALA A 285 17.55 -6.15 -10.10
N LEU A 286 16.31 -5.66 -10.05
CA LEU A 286 15.76 -4.71 -11.02
C LEU A 286 16.04 -3.30 -10.50
N ILE A 287 16.77 -2.52 -11.28
CA ILE A 287 17.19 -1.16 -10.93
C ILE A 287 16.60 -0.19 -11.93
N GLU A 288 15.96 0.85 -11.42
CA GLU A 288 15.43 1.93 -12.24
C GLU A 288 15.92 3.28 -11.75
N THR A 289 16.28 4.13 -12.69
CA THR A 289 16.70 5.51 -12.42
C THR A 289 15.93 6.48 -13.28
N GLU A 290 15.65 7.66 -12.76
CA GLU A 290 15.01 8.74 -13.49
C GLU A 290 15.80 10.05 -13.28
N GLY A 291 16.15 10.73 -14.37
CA GLY A 291 16.93 11.95 -14.33
C GLY A 291 16.46 12.99 -15.31
N THR A 292 17.22 14.10 -15.37
CA THR A 292 16.90 15.26 -16.21
C THR A 292 17.73 15.32 -17.49
N ASP A 293 18.85 14.58 -17.56
CA ASP A 293 19.76 14.55 -18.71
C ASP A 293 19.91 13.11 -19.22
N THR A 294 19.09 12.78 -20.20
CA THR A 294 18.98 11.41 -20.72
C THR A 294 20.32 10.79 -21.15
N ALA A 295 21.23 11.58 -21.74
CA ALA A 295 22.51 11.07 -22.24
C ALA A 295 23.51 10.83 -21.09
N HIS A 296 23.70 11.82 -20.22
CA HIS A 296 24.62 11.70 -19.09
C HIS A 296 24.08 10.73 -18.02
N ASP A 297 22.78 10.65 -17.82
CA ASP A 297 22.16 9.71 -16.89
C ASP A 297 22.37 8.27 -17.37
N ALA A 298 22.23 8.00 -18.66
CA ALA A 298 22.48 6.68 -19.26
C ALA A 298 23.97 6.31 -19.15
N GLU A 299 24.90 7.19 -19.53
CA GLU A 299 26.34 6.95 -19.43
C GLU A 299 26.75 6.63 -17.98
N ARG A 300 26.25 7.40 -17.01
CA ARG A 300 26.55 7.19 -15.59
C ARG A 300 25.96 5.88 -15.07
N PHE A 301 24.76 5.52 -15.52
CA PHE A 301 24.11 4.27 -15.18
C PHE A 301 24.91 3.06 -15.71
N GLU A 302 25.25 3.07 -17.01
CA GLU A 302 26.05 2.03 -17.64
C GLU A 302 27.43 1.90 -16.98
N SER A 303 28.13 3.03 -16.72
CA SER A 303 29.44 3.03 -16.06
C SER A 303 29.37 2.46 -14.64
N THR A 304 28.28 2.73 -13.90
CA THR A 304 28.08 2.20 -12.55
C THR A 304 27.91 0.68 -12.58
N LEU A 305 27.07 0.17 -13.49
CA LEU A 305 26.86 -1.28 -13.64
C LEU A 305 28.11 -1.97 -14.20
N GLY A 306 28.82 -1.34 -15.15
CA GLY A 306 30.09 -1.86 -15.69
C GLY A 306 31.14 -2.03 -14.61
N SER A 307 31.30 -1.04 -13.73
CA SER A 307 32.20 -1.13 -12.58
C SER A 307 31.81 -2.23 -11.59
N ALA A 308 30.50 -2.42 -11.35
CA ALA A 308 30.00 -3.50 -10.50
C ALA A 308 30.25 -4.90 -11.11
N LEU A 309 30.17 -5.00 -12.44
CA LEU A 309 30.48 -6.24 -13.15
C LEU A 309 31.99 -6.55 -13.13
N GLU A 310 32.84 -5.54 -13.39
CA GLU A 310 34.30 -5.68 -13.35
C GLU A 310 34.82 -6.06 -11.96
N SER A 311 34.18 -5.53 -10.90
CA SER A 311 34.53 -5.87 -9.51
C SER A 311 33.96 -7.21 -9.03
N GLY A 312 33.06 -7.85 -9.81
CA GLY A 312 32.42 -9.11 -9.45
C GLY A 312 31.27 -8.98 -8.44
N VAL A 313 30.80 -7.76 -8.18
CA VAL A 313 29.60 -7.49 -7.35
C VAL A 313 28.35 -8.04 -8.02
N ILE A 314 28.24 -7.86 -9.34
CA ILE A 314 27.21 -8.52 -10.16
C ILE A 314 27.88 -9.52 -11.11
N GLN A 315 27.14 -10.56 -11.48
CA GLN A 315 27.64 -11.63 -12.34
C GLN A 315 27.21 -11.44 -13.79
N ASP A 316 26.09 -10.76 -14.02
CA ASP A 316 25.53 -10.46 -15.32
C ASP A 316 24.58 -9.24 -15.20
N ALA A 317 24.35 -8.55 -16.31
CA ALA A 317 23.43 -7.42 -16.37
C ALA A 317 22.86 -7.22 -17.76
N VAL A 318 21.54 -6.97 -17.84
CA VAL A 318 20.86 -6.61 -19.06
C VAL A 318 20.23 -5.23 -18.87
N ILE A 319 20.69 -4.25 -19.66
CA ILE A 319 20.15 -2.89 -19.68
C ILE A 319 19.08 -2.80 -20.74
N ALA A 320 17.90 -2.31 -20.37
CA ALA A 320 16.79 -2.13 -21.29
C ALA A 320 17.15 -1.15 -22.41
N GLN A 321 16.97 -1.58 -23.67
CA GLN A 321 17.22 -0.78 -24.86
C GLN A 321 15.92 -0.23 -25.47
N SER A 322 14.77 -0.70 -24.99
CA SER A 322 13.45 -0.33 -25.49
C SER A 322 12.44 -0.29 -24.35
N GLN A 323 11.31 0.39 -24.59
CA GLN A 323 10.17 0.38 -23.67
C GLN A 323 9.62 -1.05 -23.44
N GLN A 324 9.75 -1.92 -24.45
CA GLN A 324 9.33 -3.31 -24.34
C GLN A 324 10.21 -4.09 -23.37
N ASP A 325 11.53 -3.84 -23.36
CA ASP A 325 12.44 -4.47 -22.40
C ASP A 325 12.09 -4.04 -20.97
N VAL A 326 11.86 -2.73 -20.75
CA VAL A 326 11.40 -2.20 -19.46
C VAL A 326 10.13 -2.92 -19.01
N GLN A 327 9.13 -3.02 -19.89
CA GLN A 327 7.87 -3.71 -19.58
C GLN A 327 8.10 -5.20 -19.26
N SER A 328 9.00 -5.86 -19.99
CA SER A 328 9.31 -7.26 -19.75
C SER A 328 9.99 -7.50 -18.40
N PHE A 329 10.91 -6.62 -17.98
CA PHE A 329 11.58 -6.74 -16.68
C PHE A 329 10.59 -6.50 -15.54
N TRP A 330 9.75 -5.47 -15.64
CA TRP A 330 8.70 -5.21 -14.67
C TRP A 330 7.64 -6.32 -14.64
N ALA A 331 7.28 -6.90 -15.79
CA ALA A 331 6.34 -8.02 -15.84
C ALA A 331 6.86 -9.26 -15.10
N ILE A 332 8.18 -9.51 -15.08
CA ILE A 332 8.76 -10.58 -14.26
C ILE A 332 8.60 -10.22 -12.77
N ARG A 333 8.94 -8.98 -12.38
CA ARG A 333 8.82 -8.54 -10.99
C ARG A 333 7.37 -8.54 -10.50
N ASP A 334 6.42 -8.17 -11.33
CA ASP A 334 4.99 -8.07 -10.99
C ASP A 334 4.22 -9.37 -11.25
N GLY A 335 4.90 -10.43 -11.70
CA GLY A 335 4.30 -11.71 -12.11
C GLY A 335 3.57 -12.47 -11.00
N ILE A 336 3.69 -12.03 -9.73
CA ILE A 336 3.01 -12.65 -8.59
C ILE A 336 1.49 -12.72 -8.81
N ALA A 337 0.88 -11.68 -9.37
CA ALA A 337 -0.56 -11.65 -9.61
C ALA A 337 -1.05 -12.76 -10.55
N GLU A 338 -0.20 -13.18 -11.49
CA GLU A 338 -0.53 -14.23 -12.46
C GLU A 338 -0.35 -15.65 -11.90
N ILE A 339 0.54 -15.82 -10.92
CA ILE A 339 0.86 -17.13 -10.35
C ILE A 339 0.11 -17.47 -9.05
N THR A 340 -0.54 -16.49 -8.41
CA THR A 340 -1.24 -16.71 -7.13
C THR A 340 -2.26 -17.84 -7.16
N SER A 341 -3.00 -17.99 -8.26
CA SER A 341 -3.98 -19.07 -8.40
C SER A 341 -3.36 -20.47 -8.42
N ALA A 342 -2.12 -20.58 -8.91
CA ALA A 342 -1.37 -21.84 -8.93
C ALA A 342 -0.74 -22.17 -7.57
N LEU A 343 -0.54 -21.16 -6.72
CA LEU A 343 0.05 -21.28 -5.38
C LEU A 343 -0.99 -21.65 -4.31
N MET A 344 -2.28 -21.44 -4.56
CA MET A 344 -3.34 -21.66 -3.57
C MET A 344 -3.31 -23.08 -2.97
N PRO A 345 -3.50 -23.25 -1.65
CA PRO A 345 -3.57 -22.18 -0.64
C PRO A 345 -2.18 -21.67 -0.23
N TYR A 346 -2.03 -20.40 0.11
CA TYR A 346 -0.76 -19.79 0.51
C TYR A 346 -0.91 -18.74 1.61
N ALA A 347 0.15 -18.57 2.40
CA ALA A 347 0.31 -17.43 3.30
C ALA A 347 1.01 -16.28 2.55
N SER A 348 0.40 -15.10 2.51
CA SER A 348 0.97 -13.88 1.93
C SER A 348 1.45 -12.95 3.03
N LEU A 349 2.73 -12.65 3.04
CA LEU A 349 3.35 -11.79 4.05
C LEU A 349 4.03 -10.60 3.38
N ASP A 350 3.89 -9.47 4.02
CA ASP A 350 4.43 -8.16 3.65
C ASP A 350 5.10 -7.60 4.90
N VAL A 351 6.41 -7.82 5.03
CA VAL A 351 7.17 -7.52 6.24
C VAL A 351 8.31 -6.55 5.98
N SER A 352 8.70 -5.79 6.99
CA SER A 352 9.88 -4.94 6.89
C SER A 352 10.83 -5.13 8.08
N MET A 353 12.13 -4.98 7.82
CA MET A 353 13.18 -5.04 8.82
C MET A 353 14.46 -4.35 8.32
N ALA A 354 15.47 -4.22 9.16
CA ALA A 354 16.76 -3.73 8.71
C ALA A 354 17.33 -4.62 7.59
N VAL A 355 17.87 -4.04 6.52
CA VAL A 355 18.39 -4.79 5.37
C VAL A 355 19.43 -5.82 5.79
N ALA A 356 20.26 -5.49 6.78
CA ALA A 356 21.30 -6.38 7.30
C ALA A 356 20.75 -7.66 7.94
N ASP A 357 19.51 -7.63 8.41
CA ASP A 357 18.86 -8.75 9.11
C ASP A 357 18.11 -9.69 8.16
N MET A 358 17.80 -9.25 6.94
CA MET A 358 17.01 -10.01 5.97
C MET A 358 17.54 -11.43 5.70
N PRO A 359 18.86 -11.65 5.50
CA PRO A 359 19.34 -13.01 5.28
C PRO A 359 19.08 -13.94 6.47
N GLY A 360 19.44 -13.48 7.69
CA GLY A 360 19.21 -14.27 8.90
C GLY A 360 17.73 -14.53 9.18
N PHE A 361 16.87 -13.57 8.88
CA PHE A 361 15.42 -13.73 8.95
C PHE A 361 14.93 -14.83 8.00
N LEU A 362 15.33 -14.79 6.72
CA LEU A 362 14.92 -15.78 5.72
C LEU A 362 15.44 -17.18 6.07
N ASP A 363 16.71 -17.31 6.49
CA ASP A 363 17.28 -18.57 6.94
C ASP A 363 16.47 -19.16 8.10
N GLN A 364 16.10 -18.33 9.09
CA GLN A 364 15.32 -18.78 10.25
C GLN A 364 13.88 -19.16 9.86
N VAL A 365 13.26 -18.42 8.91
CA VAL A 365 11.93 -18.76 8.36
C VAL A 365 11.99 -20.14 7.70
N ASP A 366 12.93 -20.35 6.78
CA ASP A 366 13.06 -21.60 6.03
C ASP A 366 13.35 -22.79 6.97
N GLU A 367 14.28 -22.66 7.93
CA GLU A 367 14.58 -23.68 8.91
C GLU A 367 13.36 -24.06 9.75
N LYS A 368 12.64 -23.05 10.28
CA LYS A 368 11.52 -23.26 11.19
C LYS A 368 10.31 -23.87 10.47
N LEU A 369 10.03 -23.40 9.25
CA LEU A 369 8.94 -23.94 8.46
C LEU A 369 9.24 -25.37 7.97
N ALA A 370 10.46 -25.65 7.50
CA ALA A 370 10.87 -26.99 7.09
C ALA A 370 10.79 -27.98 8.25
N ALA A 371 11.22 -27.59 9.45
CA ALA A 371 11.16 -28.43 10.65
C ALA A 371 9.72 -28.77 11.07
N ARG A 372 8.78 -27.83 10.88
CA ARG A 372 7.38 -27.99 11.30
C ARG A 372 6.49 -28.65 10.26
N PHE A 373 6.66 -28.30 8.99
CA PHE A 373 5.73 -28.65 7.92
C PHE A 373 6.34 -29.59 6.86
N GLY A 374 7.66 -29.80 6.88
CA GLY A 374 8.38 -30.51 5.81
C GLY A 374 8.69 -29.60 4.61
N PRO A 375 8.61 -30.13 3.39
CA PRO A 375 8.86 -29.30 2.20
C PRO A 375 7.88 -28.14 2.09
N VAL A 376 8.42 -26.94 1.91
CA VAL A 376 7.67 -25.67 1.78
C VAL A 376 8.14 -24.96 0.53
N THR A 377 7.23 -24.43 -0.25
CA THR A 377 7.55 -23.47 -1.31
C THR A 377 7.51 -22.07 -0.70
N ASN A 378 8.63 -21.35 -0.76
CA ASN A 378 8.75 -19.96 -0.27
C ASN A 378 9.23 -19.07 -1.42
N LEU A 379 8.34 -18.27 -1.99
CA LEU A 379 8.65 -17.30 -3.04
C LEU A 379 8.97 -15.97 -2.41
N VAL A 380 10.20 -15.48 -2.59
CA VAL A 380 10.68 -14.26 -1.94
C VAL A 380 11.06 -13.22 -2.97
N PHE A 381 10.55 -12.01 -2.80
CA PHE A 381 10.93 -10.81 -3.55
C PHE A 381 10.63 -9.56 -2.72
N GLY A 382 11.06 -8.38 -3.15
CA GLY A 382 10.69 -7.16 -2.42
C GLY A 382 11.50 -5.93 -2.76
N HIS A 383 11.10 -4.84 -2.14
CA HIS A 383 11.69 -3.52 -2.21
C HIS A 383 12.86 -3.42 -1.20
N VAL A 384 13.96 -4.15 -1.46
CA VAL A 384 15.10 -4.20 -0.52
C VAL A 384 15.69 -2.81 -0.27
N GLY A 385 15.60 -1.93 -1.26
CA GLY A 385 16.07 -0.55 -1.15
C GLY A 385 15.37 0.29 -0.08
N ASP A 386 14.15 -0.07 0.30
CA ASP A 386 13.34 0.58 1.34
C ASP A 386 12.86 -0.36 2.44
N ASN A 387 13.57 -1.50 2.62
CA ASN A 387 13.44 -2.42 3.74
C ASN A 387 12.24 -3.39 3.71
N ASN A 388 11.58 -3.60 2.59
CA ASN A 388 10.40 -4.45 2.47
C ASN A 388 10.72 -5.80 1.81
N LEU A 389 10.11 -6.88 2.34
CA LEU A 389 10.08 -8.22 1.78
C LEU A 389 8.65 -8.72 1.64
N HIS A 390 8.36 -9.32 0.49
CA HIS A 390 7.16 -10.10 0.24
C HIS A 390 7.51 -11.59 0.23
N LEU A 391 6.74 -12.38 0.99
CA LEU A 391 6.86 -13.82 1.02
C LEU A 391 5.51 -14.45 0.67
N PHE A 392 5.53 -15.40 -0.27
CA PHE A 392 4.38 -16.24 -0.60
C PHE A 392 4.74 -17.69 -0.29
N ILE A 393 4.13 -18.21 0.77
CA ILE A 393 4.55 -19.47 1.37
C ILE A 393 3.42 -20.49 1.31
N THR A 394 3.68 -21.66 0.74
CA THR A 394 2.69 -22.72 0.66
C THR A 394 3.27 -24.11 0.94
N THR A 395 2.45 -24.96 1.58
CA THR A 395 2.64 -26.39 1.71
C THR A 395 1.63 -27.17 0.86
N GLY A 396 0.75 -26.45 0.13
CA GLY A 396 -0.40 -27.01 -0.57
C GLY A 396 -1.57 -27.40 0.35
N ARG A 397 -1.53 -27.06 1.66
CA ARG A 397 -2.57 -27.41 2.63
C ARG A 397 -3.14 -26.14 3.29
N GLU A 398 -4.45 -25.97 3.21
CA GLU A 398 -5.18 -24.84 3.82
C GLU A 398 -4.93 -24.72 5.34
N ALA A 399 -4.91 -25.85 6.05
CA ALA A 399 -4.73 -25.89 7.50
C ALA A 399 -3.38 -25.36 7.98
N ASP A 400 -2.40 -25.16 7.09
CA ASP A 400 -1.07 -24.67 7.43
C ASP A 400 -0.93 -23.15 7.25
N VAL A 401 -1.88 -22.47 6.58
CA VAL A 401 -1.79 -21.05 6.26
C VAL A 401 -1.65 -20.20 7.54
N ASP A 402 -2.61 -20.27 8.46
CA ASP A 402 -2.57 -19.51 9.73
C ASP A 402 -1.35 -19.88 10.60
N PRO A 403 -0.99 -21.18 10.77
CA PRO A 403 0.23 -21.58 11.45
C PRO A 403 1.53 -21.03 10.83
N ILE A 404 1.58 -20.85 9.50
CA ILE A 404 2.71 -20.21 8.81
C ILE A 404 2.74 -18.72 9.10
N LEU A 405 1.59 -18.02 8.97
CA LEU A 405 1.47 -16.59 9.30
C LEU A 405 1.96 -16.31 10.72
N ASP A 406 1.46 -17.04 11.72
CA ASP A 406 1.87 -16.87 13.12
C ASP A 406 3.39 -17.09 13.31
N ALA A 407 3.94 -18.16 12.72
CA ALA A 407 5.35 -18.47 12.84
C ALA A 407 6.24 -17.37 12.24
N VAL A 408 5.91 -16.87 11.05
CA VAL A 408 6.70 -15.85 10.35
C VAL A 408 6.56 -14.48 11.02
N TYR A 409 5.35 -14.06 11.42
CA TYR A 409 5.17 -12.80 12.14
C TYR A 409 5.88 -12.79 13.50
N LYS A 410 5.93 -13.93 14.19
CA LYS A 410 6.71 -14.05 15.40
C LYS A 410 8.20 -13.86 15.15
N ILE A 411 8.75 -14.49 14.10
CA ILE A 411 10.16 -14.30 13.70
C ILE A 411 10.38 -12.82 13.32
N THR A 412 9.45 -12.19 12.60
CA THR A 412 9.51 -10.76 12.27
C THR A 412 9.66 -9.91 13.54
N GLY A 413 8.89 -10.22 14.60
CA GLY A 413 9.01 -9.56 15.90
C GLY A 413 10.38 -9.79 16.56
N ASP A 414 10.94 -11.01 16.48
CA ASP A 414 12.26 -11.33 17.02
C ASP A 414 13.36 -10.46 16.37
N TYR A 415 13.20 -10.08 15.09
CA TYR A 415 14.05 -9.14 14.35
C TYR A 415 13.65 -7.67 14.49
N GLN A 416 12.74 -7.33 15.41
CA GLN A 416 12.21 -5.96 15.58
C GLN A 416 11.61 -5.37 14.29
N GLY A 417 11.08 -6.23 13.43
CA GLY A 417 10.49 -5.88 12.16
C GLY A 417 9.02 -5.45 12.27
N SER A 418 8.45 -5.06 11.14
CA SER A 418 7.03 -4.75 11.00
C SER A 418 6.27 -5.91 10.33
N VAL A 419 5.15 -6.31 10.90
CA VAL A 419 4.23 -7.31 10.34
C VAL A 419 3.45 -6.79 9.13
N SER A 420 3.57 -5.51 8.82
CA SER A 420 3.06 -4.90 7.60
C SER A 420 3.94 -3.73 7.20
N ALA A 421 4.58 -3.83 6.04
CA ALA A 421 5.36 -2.77 5.44
C ALA A 421 4.45 -1.77 4.69
N GLU A 422 3.52 -2.28 3.87
CA GLU A 422 2.69 -1.50 2.96
C GLU A 422 1.19 -1.76 3.09
N HIS A 423 0.77 -3.04 3.27
CA HIS A 423 -0.64 -3.45 3.13
C HIS A 423 -1.57 -2.94 4.23
N GLY A 424 -1.04 -2.42 5.34
CA GLY A 424 -1.80 -2.08 6.53
C GLY A 424 -2.08 -3.30 7.42
N ILE A 425 -2.74 -3.07 8.52
CA ILE A 425 -3.10 -4.08 9.52
C ILE A 425 -4.50 -4.64 9.26
N GLY A 426 -5.45 -3.75 8.95
CA GLY A 426 -6.84 -4.10 8.71
C GLY A 426 -7.45 -4.94 9.82
N ALA A 427 -8.31 -5.88 9.43
CA ALA A 427 -8.87 -6.89 10.32
C ALA A 427 -7.98 -8.13 10.42
N LEU A 428 -7.29 -8.48 9.33
CA LEU A 428 -6.59 -9.77 9.18
C LEU A 428 -5.27 -9.84 9.96
N LYS A 429 -4.55 -8.72 10.12
CA LYS A 429 -3.25 -8.69 10.82
C LYS A 429 -3.35 -8.12 12.23
N ARG A 430 -4.54 -7.79 12.71
CA ARG A 430 -4.75 -7.15 14.02
C ARG A 430 -4.18 -7.95 15.19
N GLU A 431 -4.35 -9.26 15.17
CA GLU A 431 -3.85 -10.13 16.22
C GLU A 431 -2.31 -10.22 16.25
N TYR A 432 -1.63 -9.91 15.14
CA TYR A 432 -0.17 -9.94 15.02
C TYR A 432 0.50 -8.60 15.32
N LEU A 433 -0.27 -7.51 15.50
CA LEU A 433 0.26 -6.16 15.69
C LEU A 433 1.21 -6.07 16.92
N HIS A 434 0.96 -6.89 17.93
CA HIS A 434 1.78 -6.94 19.15
C HIS A 434 3.22 -7.43 18.91
N TYR A 435 3.53 -8.07 17.76
CA TYR A 435 4.89 -8.40 17.38
C TYR A 435 5.69 -7.18 16.89
N SER A 436 5.01 -6.13 16.43
CA SER A 436 5.66 -4.92 15.90
C SER A 436 5.52 -3.71 16.81
N ARG A 437 4.67 -3.76 17.83
CA ARG A 437 4.37 -2.62 18.71
C ARG A 437 4.42 -3.00 20.18
N SER A 438 5.02 -2.14 20.97
CA SER A 438 5.02 -2.30 22.43
C SER A 438 3.63 -2.15 23.05
N SER A 439 3.45 -2.64 24.26
CA SER A 439 2.21 -2.47 25.03
C SER A 439 1.84 -0.99 25.22
N GLU A 440 2.85 -0.13 25.42
CA GLU A 440 2.72 1.32 25.59
C GLU A 440 2.25 2.01 24.31
N GLU A 441 2.80 1.61 23.15
CA GLU A 441 2.34 2.10 21.84
C GLU A 441 0.88 1.70 21.58
N LEU A 442 0.54 0.43 21.80
CA LEU A 442 -0.82 -0.08 21.65
C LEU A 442 -1.82 0.65 22.58
N GLU A 443 -1.44 0.92 23.83
CA GLU A 443 -2.29 1.67 24.74
C GLU A 443 -2.44 3.14 24.30
N LEU A 444 -1.40 3.77 23.78
CA LEU A 444 -1.49 5.12 23.23
C LEU A 444 -2.42 5.16 22.02
N MET A 445 -2.34 4.19 21.10
CA MET A 445 -3.26 4.07 19.97
C MET A 445 -4.72 3.95 20.45
N ARG A 446 -5.00 3.09 21.45
CA ARG A 446 -6.34 2.94 22.04
C ARG A 446 -6.83 4.24 22.69
N ARG A 447 -5.96 5.01 23.33
CA ARG A 447 -6.33 6.33 23.90
C ARG A 447 -6.69 7.32 22.79
N LEU A 448 -5.92 7.39 21.71
CA LEU A 448 -6.23 8.22 20.55
C LEU A 448 -7.59 7.84 19.95
N LYS A 449 -7.83 6.54 19.77
CA LYS A 449 -9.12 6.02 19.29
C LYS A 449 -10.27 6.47 20.19
N ARG A 450 -10.19 6.23 21.50
CA ARG A 450 -11.25 6.64 22.46
C ARG A 450 -11.47 8.15 22.53
N THR A 451 -10.44 8.96 22.23
CA THR A 451 -10.54 10.42 22.25
C THR A 451 -11.25 10.96 21.00
N LEU A 452 -10.92 10.41 19.82
CA LEU A 452 -11.43 10.91 18.53
C LEU A 452 -12.71 10.19 18.09
N ASP A 453 -12.95 9.01 18.60
CA ASP A 453 -14.13 8.19 18.35
C ASP A 453 -14.63 7.53 19.65
N PRO A 454 -15.23 8.32 20.56
CA PRO A 454 -15.63 7.82 21.89
C PRO A 454 -16.73 6.75 21.83
N ASN A 455 -17.55 6.75 20.77
CA ASN A 455 -18.62 5.78 20.57
C ASN A 455 -18.16 4.53 19.78
N GLY A 456 -16.91 4.52 19.29
CA GLY A 456 -16.30 3.38 18.61
C GLY A 456 -16.96 3.03 17.27
N ILE A 457 -17.51 4.03 16.58
CA ILE A 457 -18.27 3.78 15.33
C ILE A 457 -17.40 3.58 14.10
N LEU A 458 -16.19 4.16 14.04
CA LEU A 458 -15.34 4.14 12.85
C LEU A 458 -14.46 2.90 12.79
N ASN A 459 -14.61 2.10 11.74
CA ASN A 459 -13.76 0.95 11.40
C ASN A 459 -13.43 0.08 12.63
N GLY A 460 -14.43 -0.26 13.42
CA GLY A 460 -14.28 -1.09 14.61
C GLY A 460 -13.69 -2.47 14.28
N GLY A 461 -12.85 -3.01 15.21
CA GLY A 461 -12.23 -4.32 15.00
C GLY A 461 -11.12 -4.35 13.95
N ARG A 462 -10.66 -3.18 13.47
CA ARG A 462 -9.52 -3.02 12.56
C ARG A 462 -8.41 -2.27 13.27
N VAL A 463 -7.18 -2.60 12.95
CA VAL A 463 -5.93 -2.05 13.48
C VAL A 463 -5.73 -2.35 14.97
N ILE A 464 -6.62 -1.87 15.86
CA ILE A 464 -6.50 -1.97 17.33
C ILE A 464 -7.80 -2.45 17.99
#